data_6bc0a035f0d29877bf9ad0a56af3f81f
#
_entry.id   6bc0a035f0d29877bf9ad0a56af3f81f
#
_cell.length_a   1.000
_cell.length_b   1.000
_cell.length_c   1.000
_cell.angle_alpha   90.00
_cell.angle_beta   90.00
_cell.angle_gamma   90.00
#
_symmetry.space_group_name_H-M   'P 1'
#
loop_
_entity.id
_entity.type
_entity.pdbx_description
1 polymer ?
#
loop_
_entity_poly.entity_id
_entity_poly.type
_entity_poly.pdbx_seq_one_letter_code
_entity_poly.pdbx_strand_id
1 'polypeptide(L)'
;MTDLAEGTDARWESPAPGRYVVTLPGTRKLSTTCSLVVGEHSLSVNAFVIRRPDENHAEVHRWLLERNTRLYGVAYALDGLGDVYLAGRLPLASVTAEEIDRVLGTVLEQADGAFNTLLEKGFAGAIRREHAWRTARGESTRNLEAFAHLTRPPAETAGPDAGPGASD
;
A
#
# COMPACT_ATOMS: atom_id res chain seq x y z
N MET A 1 1.02 -26.82 -2.16
CA MET A 1 0.48 -25.50 -2.58
C MET A 1 -0.95 -25.54 -3.12
N THR A 2 -1.60 -26.68 -3.15
CA THR A 2 -2.98 -26.83 -3.63
C THR A 2 -4.02 -26.35 -2.59
N ASP A 3 -3.64 -26.30 -1.30
CA ASP A 3 -4.57 -26.01 -0.19
C ASP A 3 -4.77 -24.50 0.10
N LEU A 4 -3.99 -23.62 -0.54
CA LEU A 4 -4.12 -22.16 -0.37
C LEU A 4 -5.33 -21.55 -1.10
N ALA A 5 -6.01 -22.32 -1.94
CA ALA A 5 -7.08 -21.83 -2.80
C ALA A 5 -8.50 -22.02 -2.25
N GLU A 6 -8.70 -22.76 -1.17
CA GLU A 6 -10.06 -23.13 -0.71
C GLU A 6 -10.76 -22.09 0.19
N GLY A 7 -10.14 -20.95 0.45
CA GLY A 7 -10.77 -19.89 1.27
C GLY A 7 -10.48 -18.46 0.85
N THR A 8 -9.63 -18.26 -0.14
CA THR A 8 -9.21 -16.92 -0.60
C THR A 8 -9.19 -16.94 -2.12
N ASP A 9 -9.75 -15.94 -2.78
CA ASP A 9 -9.69 -15.76 -4.25
C ASP A 9 -8.26 -15.55 -4.79
N ALA A 10 -7.25 -16.03 -4.06
CA ALA A 10 -5.85 -15.98 -4.43
C ALA A 10 -5.57 -16.91 -5.61
N ARG A 11 -4.93 -16.38 -6.64
CA ARG A 11 -4.48 -17.12 -7.82
C ARG A 11 -2.97 -17.29 -7.74
N TRP A 12 -2.49 -18.43 -8.18
CA TRP A 12 -1.05 -18.66 -8.26
C TRP A 12 -0.65 -19.34 -9.57
N GLU A 13 0.56 -19.08 -9.99
CA GLU A 13 1.19 -19.70 -11.15
C GLU A 13 2.66 -20.02 -10.85
N SER A 14 3.21 -20.99 -11.58
CA SER A 14 4.64 -21.34 -11.50
C SER A 14 5.30 -21.13 -12.86
N PRO A 15 5.88 -19.94 -13.10
CA PRO A 15 6.51 -19.61 -14.40
C PRO A 15 7.79 -20.43 -14.66
N ALA A 16 8.42 -20.96 -13.62
CA ALA A 16 9.60 -21.80 -13.70
C ALA A 16 9.74 -22.66 -12.43
N PRO A 17 10.51 -23.76 -12.48
CA PRO A 17 10.79 -24.58 -11.30
C PRO A 17 11.32 -23.72 -10.14
N GLY A 18 10.73 -23.86 -8.95
CA GLY A 18 11.10 -23.11 -7.76
C GLY A 18 10.72 -21.62 -7.78
N ARG A 19 9.94 -21.16 -8.76
CA ARG A 19 9.40 -19.80 -8.83
C ARG A 19 7.89 -19.86 -8.85
N TYR A 20 7.28 -19.10 -7.96
CA TYR A 20 5.84 -19.02 -7.82
C TYR A 20 5.42 -17.54 -7.76
N VAL A 21 4.32 -17.23 -8.41
CA VAL A 21 3.71 -15.91 -8.38
C VAL A 21 2.30 -16.06 -7.85
N VAL A 22 2.01 -15.38 -6.76
CA VAL A 22 0.70 -15.39 -6.09
C VAL A 22 0.07 -14.03 -6.25
N THR A 23 -1.14 -13.98 -6.79
CA THR A 23 -1.95 -12.76 -6.89
C THR A 23 -2.98 -12.77 -5.76
N LEU A 24 -2.85 -11.81 -4.85
CA LEU A 24 -3.69 -11.64 -3.69
C LEU A 24 -4.69 -10.51 -3.97
N PRO A 25 -6.01 -10.78 -3.95
CA PRO A 25 -7.01 -9.74 -4.14
C PRO A 25 -7.06 -8.81 -2.93
N GLY A 26 -7.19 -7.51 -3.18
CA GLY A 26 -7.27 -6.48 -2.14
C GLY A 26 -8.59 -5.72 -2.19
N THR A 27 -8.82 -4.86 -1.20
CA THR A 27 -9.98 -3.97 -1.12
C THR A 27 -9.62 -2.52 -1.42
N ARG A 28 -8.47 -2.04 -0.96
CA ARG A 28 -7.95 -0.69 -1.23
C ARG A 28 -7.03 -0.66 -2.44
N LYS A 29 -6.21 -1.68 -2.56
CA LYS A 29 -5.39 -1.97 -3.74
C LYS A 29 -6.03 -3.14 -4.47
N LEU A 30 -6.27 -3.01 -5.78
CA LEU A 30 -7.01 -4.00 -6.57
C LEU A 30 -6.46 -5.41 -6.37
N SER A 31 -5.14 -5.55 -6.43
CA SER A 31 -4.44 -6.80 -6.14
C SER A 31 -2.99 -6.55 -5.75
N THR A 32 -2.40 -7.52 -5.07
CA THR A 32 -0.97 -7.53 -4.75
C THR A 32 -0.34 -8.80 -5.33
N THR A 33 0.66 -8.61 -6.15
CA THR A 33 1.45 -9.73 -6.70
C THR A 33 2.63 -10.02 -5.79
N CYS A 34 2.71 -11.25 -5.30
CA CYS A 34 3.77 -11.74 -4.44
C CYS A 34 4.57 -12.82 -5.17
N SER A 35 5.87 -12.60 -5.30
CA SER A 35 6.82 -13.57 -5.86
C SER A 35 7.46 -14.38 -4.74
N LEU A 36 7.44 -15.70 -4.88
CA LEU A 36 8.11 -16.66 -4.02
C LEU A 36 9.18 -17.38 -4.84
N VAL A 37 10.44 -17.32 -4.39
CA VAL A 37 11.56 -17.94 -5.09
C VAL A 37 12.31 -18.85 -4.13
N VAL A 38 12.31 -20.14 -4.48
CA VAL A 38 13.05 -21.18 -3.74
C VAL A 38 14.51 -21.09 -4.16
N GLY A 39 15.37 -20.74 -3.21
CA GLY A 39 16.83 -20.76 -3.34
C GLY A 39 17.42 -22.01 -2.72
N GLU A 40 18.75 -22.05 -2.59
CA GLU A 40 19.46 -23.19 -2.03
C GLU A 40 19.15 -23.41 -0.54
N HIS A 41 19.04 -22.33 0.24
CA HIS A 41 18.86 -22.39 1.69
C HIS A 41 17.61 -21.63 2.18
N SER A 42 16.98 -20.85 1.33
CA SER A 42 15.86 -20.00 1.74
C SER A 42 14.82 -19.84 0.65
N LEU A 43 13.59 -19.59 1.08
CA LEU A 43 12.50 -19.08 0.26
C LEU A 43 12.53 -17.55 0.34
N SER A 44 12.73 -16.89 -0.79
CA SER A 44 12.62 -15.43 -0.89
C SER A 44 11.18 -15.02 -1.17
N VAL A 45 10.70 -14.04 -0.45
CA VAL A 45 9.36 -13.44 -0.60
C VAL A 45 9.54 -12.01 -1.06
N ASN A 46 8.83 -11.59 -2.10
CA ASN A 46 8.87 -10.22 -2.60
C ASN A 46 7.51 -9.81 -3.16
N ALA A 47 6.99 -8.68 -2.70
CA ALA A 47 5.72 -8.15 -3.17
C ALA A 47 5.81 -6.64 -3.38
N PHE A 48 5.45 -6.17 -4.57
CA PHE A 48 5.39 -4.74 -4.88
C PHE A 48 4.23 -4.09 -4.13
N VAL A 49 4.52 -2.99 -3.44
CA VAL A 49 3.51 -2.22 -2.68
C VAL A 49 3.10 -0.98 -3.44
N ILE A 50 4.04 -0.08 -3.71
CA ILE A 50 3.80 1.19 -4.37
C ILE A 50 5.09 1.68 -5.03
N ARG A 51 4.96 2.41 -6.14
CA ARG A 51 6.10 3.07 -6.77
C ARG A 51 6.71 4.13 -5.85
N ARG A 52 7.89 4.58 -6.18
CA ARG A 52 8.56 5.69 -5.49
C ARG A 52 7.57 6.85 -5.25
N PRO A 53 7.39 7.29 -4.00
CA PRO A 53 6.60 8.46 -3.68
C PRO A 53 7.08 9.71 -4.43
N ASP A 54 6.14 10.59 -4.79
CA ASP A 54 6.47 11.86 -5.46
C ASP A 54 6.98 12.91 -4.48
N GLU A 55 6.56 12.81 -3.22
CA GLU A 55 6.79 13.80 -2.17
C GLU A 55 6.91 13.16 -0.78
N ASN A 56 7.32 13.94 0.23
CA ASN A 56 7.41 13.54 1.64
C ASN A 56 8.19 12.24 1.89
N HIS A 57 9.27 12.03 1.17
CA HIS A 57 10.04 10.79 1.25
C HIS A 57 10.46 10.43 2.68
N ALA A 58 10.96 11.39 3.44
CA ALA A 58 11.40 11.15 4.81
C ALA A 58 10.26 10.68 5.72
N GLU A 59 9.07 11.27 5.59
CA GLU A 59 7.90 10.89 6.36
C GLU A 59 7.38 9.49 5.95
N VAL A 60 7.33 9.22 4.64
CA VAL A 60 6.95 7.90 4.12
C VAL A 60 7.92 6.82 4.63
N HIS A 61 9.23 7.04 4.50
CA HIS A 61 10.24 6.07 4.93
C HIS A 61 10.20 5.84 6.45
N ARG A 62 10.03 6.89 7.23
CA ARG A 62 9.86 6.77 8.68
C ARG A 62 8.65 5.91 9.04
N TRP A 63 7.51 6.16 8.41
CA TRP A 63 6.29 5.40 8.63
C TRP A 63 6.48 3.91 8.31
N LEU A 64 7.15 3.59 7.18
CA LEU A 64 7.46 2.21 6.79
C LEU A 64 8.37 1.52 7.83
N LEU A 65 9.42 2.21 8.27
CA LEU A 65 10.37 1.67 9.26
C LEU A 65 9.70 1.44 10.63
N GLU A 66 8.85 2.34 11.07
CA GLU A 66 8.10 2.17 12.32
C GLU A 66 7.16 0.95 12.25
N ARG A 67 6.53 0.68 11.10
CA ARG A 67 5.69 -0.50 10.91
C ARG A 67 6.49 -1.80 10.88
N ASN A 68 7.69 -1.79 10.35
CA ASN A 68 8.55 -2.98 10.29
C ASN A 68 8.78 -3.63 11.67
N THR A 69 8.68 -2.88 12.75
CA THR A 69 8.83 -3.41 14.12
C THR A 69 7.77 -4.43 14.50
N ARG A 70 6.68 -4.52 13.75
CA ARG A 70 5.49 -5.34 14.05
C ARG A 70 5.22 -6.41 12.99
N LEU A 71 6.00 -6.44 11.89
CA LEU A 71 5.74 -7.34 10.78
C LEU A 71 6.36 -8.71 11.04
N TYR A 72 5.70 -9.72 10.51
CA TYR A 72 6.14 -11.10 10.56
C TYR A 72 6.62 -11.59 9.17
N GLY A 73 7.80 -12.16 9.12
CA GLY A 73 8.35 -12.82 7.94
C GLY A 73 8.76 -11.92 6.78
N VAL A 74 8.25 -10.69 6.74
CA VAL A 74 8.58 -9.68 5.72
C VAL A 74 8.78 -8.31 6.37
N ALA A 75 9.42 -7.41 5.63
CA ALA A 75 9.61 -6.02 6.01
C ALA A 75 9.44 -5.13 4.78
N TYR A 76 9.02 -3.89 4.98
CA TYR A 76 9.08 -2.88 3.93
C TYR A 76 10.53 -2.58 3.55
N ALA A 77 10.80 -2.54 2.27
CA ALA A 77 12.10 -2.27 1.69
C ALA A 77 11.96 -1.36 0.47
N LEU A 78 13.04 -0.74 0.08
CA LEU A 78 13.13 0.06 -1.15
C LEU A 78 14.04 -0.64 -2.13
N ASP A 79 13.71 -0.59 -3.40
CA ASP A 79 14.65 -0.95 -4.46
C ASP A 79 15.54 0.22 -4.87
N GLY A 80 16.42 0.00 -5.86
CA GLY A 80 17.33 1.03 -6.37
C GLY A 80 16.63 2.23 -7.03
N LEU A 81 15.36 2.10 -7.40
CA LEU A 81 14.53 3.18 -7.96
C LEU A 81 13.74 3.93 -6.89
N GLY A 82 13.73 3.42 -5.67
CA GLY A 82 12.95 3.97 -4.55
C GLY A 82 11.52 3.45 -4.48
N ASP A 83 11.18 2.42 -5.27
CA ASP A 83 9.89 1.74 -5.19
C ASP A 83 9.81 0.93 -3.90
N VAL A 84 8.62 0.87 -3.31
CA VAL A 84 8.38 0.20 -2.03
C VAL A 84 7.92 -1.23 -2.26
N TYR A 85 8.59 -2.15 -1.60
CA TYR A 85 8.29 -3.58 -1.58
C TYR A 85 8.10 -4.09 -0.15
N LEU A 86 7.40 -5.21 -0.02
CA LEU A 86 7.53 -6.12 1.12
C LEU A 86 8.47 -7.23 0.72
N ALA A 87 9.57 -7.39 1.45
CA ALA A 87 10.59 -8.38 1.17
C ALA A 87 10.93 -9.20 2.41
N GLY A 88 11.17 -10.50 2.22
CA GLY A 88 11.52 -11.41 3.31
C GLY A 88 12.25 -12.63 2.82
N ARG A 89 12.83 -13.39 3.76
CA ARG A 89 13.47 -14.68 3.53
C ARG A 89 13.14 -15.63 4.66
N LEU A 90 12.68 -16.80 4.31
CA LEU A 90 12.38 -17.90 5.24
C LEU A 90 13.40 -19.02 5.03
N PRO A 91 14.00 -19.56 6.10
CA PRO A 91 14.81 -20.78 5.98
C PRO A 91 13.98 -21.93 5.39
N LEU A 92 14.50 -22.66 4.41
CA LEU A 92 13.74 -23.78 3.79
C LEU A 92 13.28 -24.81 4.81
N ALA A 93 14.05 -25.04 5.86
CA ALA A 93 13.70 -25.98 6.93
C ALA A 93 12.45 -25.61 7.71
N SER A 94 12.06 -24.32 7.70
CA SER A 94 10.85 -23.81 8.37
C SER A 94 9.68 -23.56 7.43
N VAL A 95 9.84 -23.81 6.13
CA VAL A 95 8.78 -23.60 5.15
C VAL A 95 7.77 -24.74 5.21
N THR A 96 6.57 -24.40 5.66
CA THR A 96 5.38 -25.26 5.66
C THR A 96 4.25 -24.54 4.95
N ALA A 97 3.17 -25.25 4.63
CA ALA A 97 1.96 -24.62 4.06
C ALA A 97 1.40 -23.54 4.98
N GLU A 98 1.36 -23.81 6.29
CA GLU A 98 0.89 -22.85 7.31
C GLU A 98 1.78 -21.59 7.37
N GLU A 99 3.10 -21.77 7.27
CA GLU A 99 4.05 -20.66 7.30
C GLU A 99 3.93 -19.78 6.04
N ILE A 100 3.75 -20.39 4.87
CA ILE A 100 3.49 -19.67 3.62
C ILE A 100 2.18 -18.87 3.74
N ASP A 101 1.11 -19.50 4.23
CA ASP A 101 -0.19 -18.85 4.42
C ASP A 101 -0.09 -17.62 5.35
N ARG A 102 0.62 -17.78 6.47
CA ARG A 102 0.87 -16.68 7.43
C ARG A 102 1.62 -15.52 6.80
N VAL A 103 2.65 -15.80 6.02
CA VAL A 103 3.45 -14.76 5.34
C VAL A 103 2.63 -14.08 4.24
N LEU A 104 1.90 -14.83 3.43
CA LEU A 104 1.02 -14.26 2.40
C LEU A 104 -0.11 -13.43 3.01
N GLY A 105 -0.67 -13.85 4.13
CA GLY A 105 -1.63 -13.08 4.92
C GLY A 105 -1.05 -11.74 5.39
N THR A 106 0.19 -11.77 5.91
CA THR A 106 0.91 -10.53 6.30
C THR A 106 1.15 -9.63 5.09
N VAL A 107 1.58 -10.20 3.95
CA VAL A 107 1.79 -9.43 2.70
C VAL A 107 0.50 -8.74 2.26
N LEU A 108 -0.61 -9.48 2.22
CA LEU A 108 -1.91 -8.91 1.82
C LEU A 108 -2.36 -7.81 2.77
N GLU A 109 -2.35 -8.07 4.08
CA GLU A 109 -2.74 -7.10 5.10
C GLU A 109 -1.92 -5.81 5.00
N GLN A 110 -0.61 -5.93 4.85
CA GLN A 110 0.28 -4.78 4.83
C GLN A 110 0.25 -4.04 3.48
N ALA A 111 0.20 -4.73 2.35
CA ALA A 111 0.16 -4.08 1.04
C ALA A 111 -1.19 -3.39 0.79
N ASP A 112 -2.30 -4.03 1.12
CA ASP A 112 -3.64 -3.47 0.97
C ASP A 112 -3.94 -2.44 2.06
N GLY A 113 -3.68 -2.76 3.33
CA GLY A 113 -3.97 -1.90 4.47
C GLY A 113 -3.17 -0.60 4.50
N ALA A 114 -1.93 -0.62 4.02
CA ALA A 114 -1.07 0.56 3.94
C ALA A 114 -1.32 1.43 2.70
N PHE A 115 -2.00 0.93 1.69
CA PHE A 115 -2.05 1.53 0.36
C PHE A 115 -2.57 2.97 0.37
N ASN A 116 -3.73 3.21 0.95
CA ASN A 116 -4.30 4.56 1.02
C ASN A 116 -3.44 5.52 1.84
N THR A 117 -2.87 5.06 2.96
CA THR A 117 -1.98 5.88 3.79
C THR A 117 -0.72 6.30 3.03
N LEU A 118 -0.14 5.38 2.27
CA LEU A 118 1.04 5.67 1.44
C LEU A 118 0.72 6.63 0.30
N LEU A 119 -0.44 6.47 -0.35
CA LEU A 119 -0.92 7.40 -1.37
C LEU A 119 -1.14 8.80 -0.79
N GLU A 120 -1.79 8.91 0.35
CA GLU A 120 -2.04 10.17 1.03
C GLU A 120 -0.74 10.90 1.40
N LYS A 121 0.23 10.18 1.97
CA LYS A 121 1.51 10.74 2.37
C LYS A 121 2.43 11.09 1.18
N GLY A 122 2.53 10.20 0.23
CA GLY A 122 3.53 10.29 -0.84
C GLY A 122 3.04 10.86 -2.16
N PHE A 123 1.72 11.05 -2.33
CA PHE A 123 1.11 11.44 -3.61
C PHE A 123 -0.03 12.47 -3.46
N ALA A 124 -0.11 13.18 -2.35
CA ALA A 124 -1.18 14.15 -2.10
C ALA A 124 -1.32 15.19 -3.21
N GLY A 125 -0.21 15.69 -3.74
CA GLY A 125 -0.19 16.63 -4.86
C GLY A 125 -0.77 16.02 -6.15
N ALA A 126 -0.43 14.76 -6.45
CA ALA A 126 -0.96 14.05 -7.61
C ALA A 126 -2.48 13.81 -7.47
N ILE A 127 -2.94 13.44 -6.29
CA ILE A 127 -4.36 13.23 -5.99
C ILE A 127 -5.15 14.52 -6.19
N ARG A 128 -4.66 15.66 -5.70
CA ARG A 128 -5.29 16.96 -5.89
C ARG A 128 -5.38 17.36 -7.36
N ARG A 129 -4.31 17.15 -8.13
CA ARG A 129 -4.29 17.44 -9.58
C ARG A 129 -5.30 16.56 -10.33
N GLU A 130 -5.33 15.27 -10.03
CA GLU A 130 -6.26 14.33 -10.65
C GLU A 130 -7.72 14.72 -10.34
N HIS A 131 -8.01 15.06 -9.08
CA HIS A 131 -9.34 15.52 -8.69
C HIS A 131 -9.76 16.79 -9.45
N ALA A 132 -8.88 17.80 -9.49
CA ALA A 132 -9.15 19.05 -10.19
C ALA A 132 -9.38 18.83 -11.69
N TRP A 133 -8.58 17.99 -12.32
CA TRP A 133 -8.69 17.64 -13.74
C TRP A 133 -10.02 16.93 -14.04
N ARG A 134 -10.40 15.93 -13.25
CA ARG A 134 -11.68 15.22 -13.41
C ARG A 134 -12.87 16.13 -13.20
N THR A 135 -12.83 16.97 -12.18
CA THR A 135 -13.90 17.94 -11.88
C THR A 135 -14.09 18.93 -13.06
N ALA A 136 -12.99 19.45 -13.62
CA ALA A 136 -13.04 20.38 -14.76
C ALA A 136 -13.63 19.73 -16.02
N ARG A 137 -13.53 18.41 -16.18
CA ARG A 137 -14.06 17.65 -17.31
C ARG A 137 -15.44 17.03 -17.04
N GLY A 138 -15.98 17.20 -15.87
CA GLY A 138 -17.24 16.55 -15.45
C GLY A 138 -17.15 15.03 -15.30
N GLU A 139 -15.93 14.51 -15.12
CA GLU A 139 -15.69 13.08 -14.91
C GLU A 139 -15.91 12.66 -13.45
N SER A 140 -16.24 11.38 -13.25
CA SER A 140 -16.47 10.84 -11.90
C SER A 140 -15.19 10.89 -11.05
N THR A 141 -15.32 11.36 -9.80
CA THR A 141 -14.26 11.39 -8.78
C THR A 141 -14.42 10.26 -7.74
N ARG A 142 -15.28 9.28 -7.97
CA ARG A 142 -15.56 8.17 -7.03
C ARG A 142 -14.31 7.41 -6.61
N ASN A 143 -13.36 7.22 -7.52
CA ASN A 143 -12.09 6.59 -7.23
C ASN A 143 -11.19 7.39 -6.27
N LEU A 144 -11.52 8.65 -5.99
CA LEU A 144 -10.79 9.53 -5.09
C LEU A 144 -11.55 9.82 -3.78
N GLU A 145 -12.69 9.17 -3.54
CA GLU A 145 -13.50 9.38 -2.34
C GLU A 145 -12.73 9.14 -1.03
N ALA A 146 -11.85 8.16 -1.01
CA ALA A 146 -10.98 7.87 0.14
C ALA A 146 -10.08 9.06 0.52
N PHE A 147 -9.86 9.99 -0.41
CA PHE A 147 -8.98 11.17 -0.28
C PHE A 147 -9.76 12.49 -0.30
N ALA A 148 -11.07 12.48 -0.07
CA ALA A 148 -11.92 13.66 -0.13
C ALA A 148 -11.43 14.79 0.79
N HIS A 149 -10.82 14.46 1.93
CA HIS A 149 -10.24 15.44 2.86
C HIS A 149 -9.04 16.20 2.27
N LEU A 150 -8.30 15.61 1.33
CA LEU A 150 -7.18 16.27 0.63
C LEU A 150 -7.63 17.25 -0.46
N THR A 151 -8.85 17.08 -0.97
CA THR A 151 -9.38 17.82 -2.11
C THR A 151 -10.42 18.88 -1.71
N ARG A 152 -10.85 18.88 -0.44
CA ARG A 152 -11.76 19.90 0.10
C ARG A 152 -11.03 21.23 0.20
N PRO A 153 -11.63 22.35 -0.28
CA PRO A 153 -11.08 23.68 -0.05
C PRO A 153 -11.00 23.93 1.46
N PRO A 154 -9.97 24.67 1.94
CA PRO A 154 -9.92 25.09 3.33
C PRO A 154 -11.23 25.79 3.67
N ALA A 155 -11.83 25.44 4.82
CA ALA A 155 -13.01 26.16 5.31
C ALA A 155 -12.64 27.63 5.38
N GLU A 156 -13.42 28.50 4.72
CA GLU A 156 -13.30 29.95 4.91
C GLU A 156 -13.42 30.18 6.41
N THR A 157 -12.34 30.65 7.03
CA THR A 157 -12.40 31.17 8.39
C THR A 157 -13.38 32.32 8.34
N ALA A 158 -14.56 32.11 8.91
CA ALA A 158 -15.50 33.18 9.15
C ALA A 158 -14.72 34.29 9.88
N GLY A 159 -14.56 35.44 9.21
CA GLY A 159 -13.89 36.59 9.77
C GLY A 159 -14.58 36.98 11.09
N PRO A 160 -13.85 37.55 12.06
CA PRO A 160 -14.45 37.96 13.29
C PRO A 160 -15.54 38.99 12.96
N ASP A 161 -16.75 38.67 13.40
CA ASP A 161 -17.93 39.51 13.38
C ASP A 161 -17.54 40.87 14.00
N ALA A 162 -17.53 41.91 13.17
CA ALA A 162 -17.36 43.29 13.63
C ALA A 162 -18.64 43.66 14.37
N GLY A 163 -18.61 43.51 15.67
CA GLY A 163 -19.69 43.95 16.55
C GLY A 163 -20.04 45.45 16.33
N PRO A 164 -21.32 45.81 16.44
CA PRO A 164 -21.78 47.17 16.16
C PRO A 164 -21.23 48.17 17.20
N GLY A 165 -20.60 49.22 16.69
CA GLY A 165 -20.17 50.36 17.51
C GLY A 165 -21.35 50.96 18.28
N ALA A 166 -21.19 51.03 19.57
CA ALA A 166 -22.07 51.86 20.41
C ALA A 166 -21.67 53.31 20.24
N SER A 167 -22.60 54.11 19.72
CA SER A 167 -22.61 55.56 19.85
C SER A 167 -23.02 55.91 21.25
N ASP A 168 -22.22 56.70 21.95
CA ASP A 168 -22.58 57.94 22.68
C ASP A 168 -21.31 58.60 23.23
#